data_09c1594f5c1c601bcb87419f1071aa3f
#
_entry.id   09c1594f5c1c601bcb87419f1071aa3f
#
_cell.length_a   1.000
_cell.length_b   1.000
_cell.length_c   1.000
_cell.angle_alpha   90.00
_cell.angle_beta   90.00
_cell.angle_gamma   90.00
#
_symmetry.space_group_name_H-M   'P 1'
#
loop_
_entity.id
_entity.type
_entity.pdbx_description
1 polymer ?
#
loop_
_entity_poly.entity_id
_entity_poly.type
_entity_poly.pdbx_seq_one_letter_code
_entity_poly.pdbx_strand_id
1 'polypeptide(L)'
;MTPERIQRLTRVLDKRQNDLTVVLENVYDPHNISAVMRTADAVGIQEISVLNTRIGPHKKWGAKSSSSAAKWLTVKQYSDPGSCFADLRRNYDLILTTHLSTEAVSLYDIDFTKSIALVFGNEHDGVSEEIRNMADGNFIIPQVGIIRSLNISVA
;
A
#
# COMPACT_ATOMS: atom_id res chain seq x y z
N MET A 1 -20.43 24.78 -3.71
CA MET A 1 -20.51 23.37 -3.26
C MET A 1 -21.83 23.23 -2.52
N THR A 2 -22.63 22.18 -2.79
CA THR A 2 -23.92 22.02 -2.12
C THR A 2 -23.73 21.51 -0.68
N PRO A 3 -24.66 21.79 0.25
CA PRO A 3 -24.60 21.29 1.63
C PRO A 3 -24.49 19.77 1.71
N GLU A 4 -25.20 19.04 0.85
CA GLU A 4 -25.19 17.58 0.80
C GLU A 4 -23.79 17.04 0.42
N ARG A 5 -23.11 17.75 -0.50
CA ARG A 5 -21.76 17.40 -0.92
C ARG A 5 -20.75 17.65 0.19
N ILE A 6 -20.88 18.74 0.94
CA ILE A 6 -20.06 19.04 2.11
C ILE A 6 -20.22 17.93 3.16
N GLN A 7 -21.47 17.62 3.51
CA GLN A 7 -21.78 16.57 4.50
C GLN A 7 -21.21 15.21 4.09
N ARG A 8 -21.29 14.85 2.80
CA ARG A 8 -20.71 13.60 2.29
C ARG A 8 -19.19 13.59 2.42
N LEU A 9 -18.52 14.67 2.07
CA LEU A 9 -17.05 14.77 2.17
C LEU A 9 -16.59 14.72 3.64
N THR A 10 -17.27 15.45 4.54
CA THR A 10 -16.98 15.41 5.98
C THR A 10 -17.09 13.98 6.51
N ARG A 11 -18.17 13.28 6.20
CA ARG A 11 -18.37 11.88 6.62
C ARG A 11 -17.26 10.93 6.12
N VAL A 12 -16.75 11.15 4.91
CA VAL A 12 -15.63 10.37 4.37
C VAL A 12 -14.36 10.70 5.12
N LEU A 13 -14.06 11.99 5.36
CA LEU A 13 -12.86 12.43 6.07
C LEU A 13 -12.83 11.90 7.51
N ASP A 14 -13.97 11.90 8.20
CA ASP A 14 -14.09 11.40 9.58
C ASP A 14 -13.77 9.89 9.70
N LYS A 15 -13.75 9.17 8.57
CA LYS A 15 -13.46 7.72 8.51
C LYS A 15 -12.09 7.40 7.91
N ARG A 16 -11.29 8.42 7.59
CA ARG A 16 -9.95 8.17 7.06
C ARG A 16 -9.01 7.65 8.15
N GLN A 17 -8.22 6.65 7.77
CA GLN A 17 -7.16 6.07 8.59
C GLN A 17 -5.84 6.69 8.13
N ASN A 18 -5.22 7.50 8.98
CA ASN A 18 -3.96 8.15 8.70
C ASN A 18 -2.75 7.41 9.29
N ASP A 19 -3.02 6.42 10.11
CA ASP A 19 -2.06 5.55 10.81
C ASP A 19 -1.74 4.25 10.06
N LEU A 20 -2.34 4.07 8.87
CA LEU A 20 -2.07 2.94 7.99
C LEU A 20 -1.82 3.42 6.56
N THR A 21 -0.72 2.96 5.96
CA THR A 21 -0.43 3.17 4.54
C THR A 21 0.04 1.89 3.85
N VAL A 22 -0.08 1.88 2.54
CA VAL A 22 0.38 0.80 1.66
C VAL A 22 1.46 1.33 0.74
N VAL A 23 2.55 0.58 0.62
CA VAL A 23 3.65 0.85 -0.31
C VAL A 23 3.67 -0.26 -1.35
N LEU A 24 3.67 0.11 -2.62
CA LEU A 24 3.69 -0.80 -3.77
C LEU A 24 5.06 -0.72 -4.45
N GLU A 25 5.88 -1.76 -4.28
CA GLU A 25 7.23 -1.82 -4.86
C GLU A 25 7.22 -2.51 -6.22
N ASN A 26 7.66 -1.78 -7.26
CA ASN A 26 7.85 -2.31 -8.62
C ASN A 26 6.65 -3.07 -9.19
N VAL A 27 5.43 -2.61 -8.92
CA VAL A 27 4.23 -3.19 -9.51
C VAL A 27 4.14 -2.77 -10.98
N TYR A 28 4.26 -3.74 -11.89
CA TYR A 28 4.35 -3.47 -13.34
C TYR A 28 3.03 -3.03 -13.94
N ASP A 29 1.93 -3.67 -13.55
CA ASP A 29 0.62 -3.40 -14.13
C ASP A 29 -0.05 -2.21 -13.42
N PRO A 30 -0.27 -1.07 -14.12
CA PRO A 30 -0.97 0.07 -13.56
C PRO A 30 -2.43 -0.22 -13.19
N HIS A 31 -3.02 -1.29 -13.75
CA HIS A 31 -4.36 -1.73 -13.36
C HIS A 31 -4.38 -2.30 -11.93
N ASN A 32 -3.34 -3.03 -11.54
CA ASN A 32 -3.19 -3.53 -10.17
C ASN A 32 -3.04 -2.37 -9.17
N ILE A 33 -2.23 -1.38 -9.49
CA ILE A 33 -2.10 -0.16 -8.66
C ILE A 33 -3.44 0.54 -8.51
N SER A 34 -4.17 0.69 -9.62
CA SER A 34 -5.50 1.32 -9.62
C SER A 34 -6.53 0.53 -8.80
N ALA A 35 -6.45 -0.80 -8.83
CA ALA A 35 -7.32 -1.65 -8.03
C ALA A 35 -7.01 -1.52 -6.53
N VAL A 36 -5.74 -1.46 -6.14
CA VAL A 36 -5.31 -1.18 -4.75
C VAL A 36 -5.80 0.20 -4.30
N MET A 37 -5.66 1.24 -5.13
CA MET A 37 -6.17 2.57 -4.82
C MET A 37 -7.68 2.57 -4.55
N ARG A 38 -8.44 1.81 -5.34
CA ARG A 38 -9.88 1.68 -5.17
C ARG A 38 -10.24 0.98 -3.86
N THR A 39 -9.52 -0.07 -3.50
CA THR A 39 -9.69 -0.76 -2.22
C THR A 39 -9.33 0.15 -1.06
N ALA A 40 -8.20 0.85 -1.13
CA ALA A 40 -7.76 1.79 -0.11
C ALA A 40 -8.79 2.91 0.15
N ASP A 41 -9.33 3.51 -0.91
CA ASP A 41 -10.39 4.51 -0.77
C ASP A 41 -11.64 3.94 -0.09
N ALA A 42 -12.03 2.71 -0.47
CA ALA A 42 -13.22 2.05 0.07
C ALA A 42 -13.11 1.73 1.58
N VAL A 43 -11.90 1.39 2.07
CA VAL A 43 -11.65 1.05 3.48
C VAL A 43 -11.13 2.23 4.33
N GLY A 44 -10.94 3.39 3.70
CA GLY A 44 -10.56 4.62 4.40
C GLY A 44 -9.06 4.88 4.51
N ILE A 45 -8.19 4.09 3.88
CA ILE A 45 -6.75 4.41 3.80
C ILE A 45 -6.58 5.67 2.95
N GLN A 46 -5.90 6.69 3.50
CA GLN A 46 -5.75 7.99 2.81
C GLN A 46 -4.52 8.05 1.92
N GLU A 47 -3.42 7.41 2.31
CA GLU A 47 -2.14 7.53 1.62
C GLU A 47 -1.70 6.20 1.01
N ILE A 48 -1.17 6.25 -0.21
CA ILE A 48 -0.49 5.14 -0.89
C ILE A 48 0.84 5.64 -1.45
N SER A 49 1.89 4.88 -1.26
CA SER A 49 3.19 5.11 -1.87
C SER A 49 3.47 4.11 -2.98
N VAL A 50 3.97 4.59 -4.10
CA VAL A 50 4.43 3.77 -5.23
C VAL A 50 5.93 3.95 -5.37
N LEU A 51 6.68 2.89 -5.15
CA LEU A 51 8.15 2.87 -5.21
C LEU A 51 8.59 2.07 -6.45
N ASN A 52 9.15 2.77 -7.42
CA ASN A 52 9.62 2.19 -8.69
C ASN A 52 11.15 2.34 -8.79
N THR A 53 11.88 1.30 -8.40
CA THR A 53 13.35 1.26 -8.46
C THR A 53 13.89 0.59 -9.71
N ARG A 54 13.11 -0.33 -10.31
CA ARG A 54 13.47 -1.14 -11.48
C ARG A 54 12.66 -0.81 -12.73
N ILE A 55 11.55 -0.09 -12.55
CA ILE A 55 10.67 0.33 -13.62
C ILE A 55 10.52 1.84 -13.62
N GLY A 56 10.22 2.41 -14.78
CA GLY A 56 9.96 3.84 -14.88
C GLY A 56 8.66 4.24 -14.17
N PRO A 57 8.48 5.54 -13.87
CA PRO A 57 7.26 6.03 -13.25
C PRO A 57 6.07 5.78 -14.16
N HIS A 58 4.96 5.34 -13.60
CA HIS A 58 3.72 5.18 -14.33
C HIS A 58 3.17 6.56 -14.76
N LYS A 59 3.02 6.78 -16.06
CA LYS A 59 2.49 8.05 -16.61
C LYS A 59 1.00 8.25 -16.32
N LYS A 60 0.27 7.13 -16.20
CA LYS A 60 -1.17 7.14 -15.90
C LYS A 60 -1.50 5.88 -15.09
N TRP A 61 -2.25 6.07 -14.03
CA TRP A 61 -2.97 4.98 -13.37
C TRP A 61 -4.11 4.57 -14.28
N GLY A 62 -4.38 3.30 -14.44
CA GLY A 62 -5.45 2.81 -15.31
C GLY A 62 -6.78 3.54 -15.07
N ALA A 63 -7.04 4.60 -15.83
CA ALA A 63 -8.10 5.58 -15.57
C ALA A 63 -9.52 4.97 -15.49
N LYS A 64 -9.73 3.81 -16.11
CA LYS A 64 -11.00 3.07 -16.05
C LYS A 64 -11.12 2.18 -14.81
N SER A 65 -10.00 1.69 -14.26
CA SER A 65 -10.00 0.74 -13.14
C SER A 65 -10.03 1.42 -11.77
N SER A 66 -9.48 2.63 -11.63
CA SER A 66 -9.49 3.35 -10.35
C SER A 66 -10.83 4.02 -10.02
N SER A 67 -11.78 4.09 -10.96
CA SER A 67 -13.06 4.79 -10.78
C SER A 67 -12.90 6.18 -10.16
N SER A 68 -11.81 6.88 -10.51
CA SER A 68 -11.38 8.16 -9.93
C SER A 68 -10.85 8.12 -8.49
N ALA A 69 -10.61 6.96 -7.89
CA ALA A 69 -10.09 6.85 -6.52
C ALA A 69 -8.79 7.64 -6.30
N ALA A 70 -7.89 7.65 -7.31
CA ALA A 70 -6.65 8.42 -7.26
C ALA A 70 -6.84 9.93 -7.03
N LYS A 71 -8.04 10.49 -7.26
CA LYS A 71 -8.37 11.91 -6.98
C LYS A 71 -8.65 12.17 -5.50
N TRP A 72 -8.94 11.12 -4.73
CA TRP A 72 -9.36 11.21 -3.34
C TRP A 72 -8.30 10.72 -2.37
N LEU A 73 -7.23 10.10 -2.91
CA LEU A 73 -6.09 9.60 -2.16
C LEU A 73 -4.89 10.54 -2.32
N THR A 74 -4.02 10.50 -1.33
CA THR A 74 -2.68 11.05 -1.43
C THR A 74 -1.77 9.98 -2.00
N VAL A 75 -1.38 10.12 -3.27
CA VAL A 75 -0.49 9.15 -3.93
C VAL A 75 0.90 9.75 -4.05
N LYS A 76 1.85 9.17 -3.34
CA LYS A 76 3.26 9.53 -3.39
C LYS A 76 4.02 8.60 -4.33
N GLN A 77 4.98 9.13 -5.08
CA GLN A 77 5.80 8.35 -6.00
C GLN A 77 7.27 8.54 -5.66
N TYR A 78 8.00 7.42 -5.61
CA TYR A 78 9.42 7.38 -5.32
C TYR A 78 10.15 6.54 -6.35
N SER A 79 11.38 6.91 -6.67
CA SER A 79 12.33 6.12 -7.47
C SER A 79 13.54 5.68 -6.66
N ASP A 80 13.65 6.13 -5.43
CA ASP A 80 14.73 5.86 -4.50
C ASP A 80 14.20 5.31 -3.18
N PRO A 81 14.69 4.13 -2.74
CA PRO A 81 14.28 3.53 -1.46
C PRO A 81 14.57 4.41 -0.25
N GLY A 82 15.74 5.08 -0.24
CA GLY A 82 16.14 5.93 0.86
C GLY A 82 15.15 7.07 1.12
N SER A 83 14.75 7.78 0.07
CA SER A 83 13.76 8.87 0.14
C SER A 83 12.39 8.36 0.59
N CYS A 84 11.96 7.21 0.07
CA CYS A 84 10.70 6.58 0.47
C CYS A 84 10.70 6.23 1.96
N PHE A 85 11.72 5.52 2.42
CA PHE A 85 11.82 5.10 3.82
C PHE A 85 12.02 6.27 4.79
N ALA A 86 12.76 7.31 4.39
CA ALA A 86 12.90 8.52 5.18
C ALA A 86 11.56 9.22 5.43
N ASP A 87 10.68 9.23 4.42
CA ASP A 87 9.33 9.77 4.57
C ASP A 87 8.44 8.86 5.42
N LEU A 88 8.47 7.55 5.19
CA LEU A 88 7.71 6.58 5.98
C LEU A 88 8.09 6.63 7.47
N ARG A 89 9.39 6.68 7.79
CA ARG A 89 9.89 6.75 9.17
C ARG A 89 9.47 7.99 9.95
N ARG A 90 9.11 9.07 9.26
CA ARG A 90 8.58 10.27 9.92
C ARG A 90 7.13 10.13 10.35
N ASN A 91 6.39 9.25 9.69
CA ASN A 91 4.93 9.18 9.82
C ASN A 91 4.44 7.85 10.41
N TYR A 92 5.26 6.78 10.38
CA TYR A 92 4.85 5.44 10.79
C TYR A 92 5.87 4.83 11.75
N ASP A 93 5.37 4.18 12.81
CA ASP A 93 6.18 3.52 13.84
C ASP A 93 6.83 2.24 13.32
N LEU A 94 6.13 1.51 12.46
CA LEU A 94 6.58 0.24 11.89
C LEU A 94 6.45 0.22 10.37
N ILE A 95 7.46 -0.33 9.71
CA ILE A 95 7.43 -0.63 8.28
C ILE A 95 7.61 -2.14 8.14
N LEU A 96 6.60 -2.82 7.63
CA LEU A 96 6.57 -4.27 7.48
C LEU A 96 6.45 -4.66 6.01
N THR A 97 7.19 -5.68 5.57
CA THR A 97 7.17 -6.17 4.20
C THR A 97 6.47 -7.52 4.09
N THR A 98 5.75 -7.75 2.99
CA THR A 98 5.27 -9.10 2.67
C THR A 98 6.45 -9.97 2.27
N HIS A 99 6.77 -10.98 3.08
CA HIS A 99 7.79 -11.95 2.73
C HIS A 99 7.57 -13.25 3.48
N LEU A 100 7.67 -14.36 2.75
CA LEU A 100 7.58 -15.70 3.34
C LEU A 100 8.92 -16.05 3.98
N SER A 101 8.98 -15.96 5.29
CA SER A 101 10.15 -16.34 6.09
C SER A 101 9.70 -17.02 7.38
N THR A 102 10.65 -17.71 8.05
CA THR A 102 10.40 -18.36 9.35
C THR A 102 10.10 -17.36 10.47
N GLU A 103 10.49 -16.09 10.30
CA GLU A 103 10.30 -15.02 11.28
C GLU A 103 9.10 -14.11 10.94
N ALA A 104 8.38 -14.41 9.83
CA ALA A 104 7.25 -13.62 9.44
C ALA A 104 6.07 -13.80 10.41
N VAL A 105 5.48 -12.70 10.84
CA VAL A 105 4.26 -12.71 11.65
C VAL A 105 3.03 -12.83 10.77
N SER A 106 1.96 -13.45 11.29
CA SER A 106 0.66 -13.41 10.59
C SER A 106 0.13 -11.99 10.54
N LEU A 107 -0.48 -11.61 9.43
CA LEU A 107 -1.17 -10.32 9.31
C LEU A 107 -2.18 -10.10 10.45
N TYR A 108 -2.82 -11.17 10.92
CA TYR A 108 -3.83 -11.12 11.97
C TYR A 108 -3.24 -10.93 13.39
N ASP A 109 -1.92 -11.11 13.54
CA ASP A 109 -1.22 -10.94 14.82
C ASP A 109 -0.48 -9.60 14.90
N ILE A 110 -0.58 -8.75 13.87
CA ILE A 110 -0.01 -7.42 13.86
C ILE A 110 -0.82 -6.50 14.80
N ASP A 111 -0.12 -5.75 15.63
CA ASP A 111 -0.72 -4.73 16.50
C ASP A 111 -1.01 -3.44 15.71
N PHE A 112 -2.19 -3.35 15.14
CA PHE A 112 -2.67 -2.18 14.40
C PHE A 112 -3.09 -0.99 15.29
N THR A 113 -2.79 -1.00 16.58
CA THR A 113 -2.88 0.21 17.42
C THR A 113 -1.71 1.17 17.18
N LYS A 114 -0.65 0.68 16.53
CA LYS A 114 0.50 1.47 16.08
C LYS A 114 0.27 2.00 14.66
N SER A 115 1.00 3.03 14.30
CA SER A 115 1.02 3.51 12.92
C SER A 115 1.93 2.62 12.06
N ILE A 116 1.40 2.10 10.95
CA ILE A 116 2.07 1.03 10.17
C ILE A 116 2.07 1.35 8.68
N ALA A 117 3.22 1.12 8.04
CA ALA A 117 3.37 1.04 6.61
C ALA A 117 3.53 -0.43 6.18
N LEU A 118 2.64 -0.92 5.33
CA LEU A 118 2.71 -2.26 4.76
C LEU A 118 3.27 -2.20 3.35
N VAL A 119 4.39 -2.88 3.11
CA VAL A 119 5.07 -2.91 1.82
C VAL A 119 4.77 -4.21 1.09
N PHE A 120 4.22 -4.08 -0.11
CA PHE A 120 3.93 -5.18 -1.03
C PHE A 120 4.84 -5.09 -2.24
N GLY A 121 5.40 -6.21 -2.65
CA GLY A 121 6.19 -6.35 -3.86
C GLY A 121 5.33 -6.66 -5.09
N ASN A 122 6.00 -6.82 -6.23
CA ASN A 122 5.34 -7.26 -7.46
C ASN A 122 4.99 -8.77 -7.42
N GLU A 123 4.17 -9.19 -8.38
CA GLU A 123 3.60 -10.52 -8.43
C GLU A 123 4.63 -11.62 -8.75
N HIS A 124 5.80 -11.27 -9.29
CA HIS A 124 6.85 -12.23 -9.70
C HIS A 124 7.92 -12.40 -8.65
N ASP A 125 8.51 -11.28 -8.21
CA ASP A 125 9.72 -11.29 -7.37
C ASP A 125 9.41 -11.02 -5.89
N GLY A 126 8.19 -10.57 -5.58
CA GLY A 126 7.84 -10.08 -4.24
C GLY A 126 8.59 -8.79 -3.89
N VAL A 127 8.82 -8.54 -2.61
CA VAL A 127 9.57 -7.40 -2.11
C VAL A 127 11.07 -7.65 -2.27
N SER A 128 11.82 -6.68 -2.80
CA SER A 128 13.26 -6.79 -3.00
C SER A 128 14.03 -6.95 -1.69
N GLU A 129 15.21 -7.57 -1.76
CA GLU A 129 16.08 -7.78 -0.59
C GLU A 129 16.48 -6.44 0.05
N GLU A 130 16.79 -5.43 -0.75
CA GLU A 130 17.10 -4.09 -0.28
C GLU A 130 15.99 -3.53 0.60
N ILE A 131 14.74 -3.59 0.15
CA ILE A 131 13.58 -3.09 0.89
C ILE A 131 13.33 -3.90 2.16
N ARG A 132 13.48 -5.23 2.09
CA ARG A 132 13.34 -6.09 3.28
C ARG A 132 14.37 -5.76 4.35
N ASN A 133 15.61 -5.45 3.95
CA ASN A 133 16.68 -5.09 4.88
C ASN A 133 16.48 -3.71 5.53
N MET A 134 15.72 -2.81 4.89
CA MET A 134 15.38 -1.50 5.43
C MET A 134 14.15 -1.52 6.36
N ALA A 135 13.32 -2.55 6.28
CA ALA A 135 12.10 -2.70 7.05
C ALA A 135 12.35 -3.22 8.48
N ASP A 136 11.35 -3.11 9.35
CA ASP A 136 11.41 -3.57 10.75
C ASP A 136 11.11 -5.06 10.89
N GLY A 137 10.44 -5.65 9.89
CA GLY A 137 10.08 -7.06 9.91
C GLY A 137 9.25 -7.46 8.70
N ASN A 138 8.83 -8.73 8.72
CA ASN A 138 8.05 -9.33 7.65
C ASN A 138 6.71 -9.84 8.18
N PHE A 139 5.72 -9.83 7.31
CA PHE A 139 4.44 -10.45 7.59
C PHE A 139 3.98 -11.33 6.43
N ILE A 140 3.08 -12.24 6.74
CA ILE A 140 2.40 -13.11 5.77
C ILE A 140 0.89 -12.95 5.90
N ILE A 141 0.21 -13.10 4.77
CA ILE A 141 -1.23 -13.32 4.74
C ILE A 141 -1.43 -14.83 4.75
N PRO A 142 -1.97 -15.43 5.84
CA PRO A 142 -2.14 -16.87 5.92
C PRO A 142 -3.02 -17.40 4.79
N GLN A 143 -2.54 -18.42 4.09
CA GLN A 143 -3.25 -19.08 3.00
C GLN A 143 -3.23 -20.58 3.22
N VAL A 144 -4.37 -21.24 3.06
CA VAL A 144 -4.54 -22.70 3.27
C VAL A 144 -4.63 -23.48 1.95
N GLY A 145 -4.63 -22.78 0.83
CA GLY A 145 -4.74 -23.38 -0.50
C GLY A 145 -3.42 -23.82 -1.10
N ILE A 146 -3.48 -24.41 -2.30
CA ILE A 146 -2.30 -24.80 -3.08
C ILE A 146 -1.60 -23.58 -3.67
N ILE A 147 -2.35 -22.58 -4.09
CA ILE A 147 -1.84 -21.34 -4.65
C ILE A 147 -1.26 -20.49 -3.52
N ARG A 148 -0.02 -20.03 -3.68
CA ARG A 148 0.74 -19.32 -2.63
C ARG A 148 0.79 -17.80 -2.83
N SER A 149 0.12 -17.27 -3.84
CA SER A 149 0.09 -15.84 -4.14
C SER A 149 -1.33 -15.38 -4.42
N LEU A 150 -1.68 -14.21 -3.90
CA LEU A 150 -2.89 -13.49 -4.25
C LEU A 150 -2.56 -12.38 -5.22
N ASN A 151 -3.54 -11.97 -6.04
CA ASN A 151 -3.41 -10.71 -6.75
C ASN A 151 -3.23 -9.59 -5.71
N ILE A 152 -2.30 -8.67 -5.98
CA ILE A 152 -1.92 -7.62 -5.02
C ILE A 152 -3.11 -6.75 -4.58
N SER A 153 -4.14 -6.61 -5.41
CA SER A 153 -5.34 -5.86 -5.04
C SER A 153 -6.27 -6.62 -4.09
N VAL A 154 -6.03 -7.91 -3.91
CA VAL A 154 -6.80 -8.79 -3.00
C VAL A 154 -6.03 -9.01 -1.70
N ALA A 155 -4.70 -9.03 -1.80
CA ALA A 155 -3.81 -9.13 -0.65
C ALA A 155 -3.96 -7.95 0.29
#